data_9485ebd2654d44e7e5ffc73696cffd28
#
_entry.id   9485ebd2654d44e7e5ffc73696cffd28
#
_cell.length_a   1.000
_cell.length_b   1.000
_cell.length_c   1.000
_cell.angle_alpha   90.00
_cell.angle_beta   90.00
_cell.angle_gamma   90.00
#
_symmetry.space_group_name_H-M   'P 1'
#
loop_
_entity.id
_entity.type
_entity.pdbx_description
1 polymer ?
#
loop_
_entity_poly.entity_id
_entity_poly.type
_entity_poly.pdbx_seq_one_letter_code
_entity_poly.pdbx_strand_id
1 'polypeptide(L)'
;MKKNLVTAFLMTIATTVLLGIIYPLVVTGLAQVLFHDKANGQLREVNGRLVGSRIIGQPFSSAAYFHSRPSAAGYGYQADNSNGSQLGPTNHQLIDRVKADAAALQAENPNTPVPVDLVTTSASGLDPEITPAAAAFQIPRVAKARGIREDELSRLVARHTQGRQFGLLGEPRVNVLELNLELDSLYRPVK
;
A
#
# COMPACT_ATOMS: atom_id res chain seq x y z
N MET A 1 -26.63 -44.01 17.62
CA MET A 1 -26.23 -43.47 16.29
C MET A 1 -27.22 -42.45 15.74
N LYS A 2 -28.53 -42.72 15.59
CA LYS A 2 -29.53 -41.77 15.04
C LYS A 2 -29.58 -40.42 15.78
N LYS A 3 -29.56 -40.41 17.12
CA LYS A 3 -29.55 -39.17 17.93
C LYS A 3 -28.35 -38.31 17.63
N ASN A 4 -27.16 -38.88 17.52
CA ASN A 4 -25.92 -38.14 17.23
C ASN A 4 -25.94 -37.53 15.83
N LEU A 5 -26.49 -38.24 14.82
CA LEU A 5 -26.64 -37.72 13.47
C LEU A 5 -27.62 -36.53 13.43
N VAL A 6 -28.75 -36.65 14.13
CA VAL A 6 -29.74 -35.56 14.23
C VAL A 6 -29.08 -34.33 14.93
N THR A 7 -28.41 -34.57 16.05
CA THR A 7 -27.71 -33.49 16.77
C THR A 7 -26.63 -32.82 15.90
N ALA A 8 -25.81 -33.60 15.20
CA ALA A 8 -24.79 -33.07 14.29
C ALA A 8 -25.43 -32.24 13.17
N PHE A 9 -26.48 -32.73 12.56
CA PHE A 9 -27.21 -32.02 11.50
C PHE A 9 -27.82 -30.70 12.00
N LEU A 10 -28.51 -30.72 13.15
CA LEU A 10 -29.07 -29.49 13.73
C LEU A 10 -27.99 -28.49 14.15
N MET A 11 -26.86 -28.96 14.71
CA MET A 11 -25.74 -28.09 15.05
C MET A 11 -25.12 -27.46 13.80
N THR A 12 -24.97 -28.26 12.73
CA THR A 12 -24.46 -27.70 11.45
C THR A 12 -25.39 -26.61 10.94
N ILE A 13 -26.70 -26.84 10.91
CA ILE A 13 -27.66 -25.82 10.48
C ILE A 13 -27.58 -24.59 11.38
N ALA A 14 -27.64 -24.79 12.71
CA ALA A 14 -27.63 -23.68 13.66
C ALA A 14 -26.34 -22.82 13.53
N THR A 15 -25.17 -23.47 13.44
CA THR A 15 -23.90 -22.75 13.26
C THR A 15 -23.80 -22.10 11.88
N THR A 16 -24.31 -22.74 10.83
CA THR A 16 -24.34 -22.13 9.49
C THR A 16 -25.22 -20.88 9.46
N VAL A 17 -26.39 -20.93 10.05
CA VAL A 17 -27.28 -19.76 10.12
C VAL A 17 -26.67 -18.67 10.99
N LEU A 18 -26.15 -19.02 12.16
CA LEU A 18 -25.58 -18.04 13.10
C LEU A 18 -24.30 -17.39 12.54
N LEU A 19 -23.34 -18.21 12.12
CA LEU A 19 -22.01 -17.74 11.72
C LEU A 19 -21.87 -17.44 10.23
N GLY A 20 -22.69 -18.09 9.39
CA GLY A 20 -22.66 -17.89 7.93
C GLY A 20 -23.61 -16.81 7.43
N ILE A 21 -24.68 -16.50 8.18
CA ILE A 21 -25.69 -15.52 7.74
C ILE A 21 -25.80 -14.37 8.75
N ILE A 22 -26.20 -14.64 9.98
CA ILE A 22 -26.53 -13.59 10.96
C ILE A 22 -25.28 -12.76 11.29
N TYR A 23 -24.20 -13.41 11.70
CA TYR A 23 -22.97 -12.74 12.10
C TYR A 23 -22.39 -11.85 10.99
N PRO A 24 -22.17 -12.31 9.72
CA PRO A 24 -21.67 -11.47 8.66
C PRO A 24 -22.58 -10.28 8.33
N LEU A 25 -23.91 -10.48 8.34
CA LEU A 25 -24.85 -9.39 8.06
C LEU A 25 -24.84 -8.33 9.17
N VAL A 26 -24.77 -8.74 10.44
CA VAL A 26 -24.68 -7.82 11.58
C VAL A 26 -23.38 -7.02 11.51
N VAL A 27 -22.24 -7.71 11.30
CA VAL A 27 -20.93 -7.03 11.19
C VAL A 27 -20.92 -6.07 10.01
N THR A 28 -21.43 -6.47 8.84
CA THR A 28 -21.53 -5.60 7.66
C THR A 28 -22.40 -4.39 7.94
N GLY A 29 -23.59 -4.59 8.54
CA GLY A 29 -24.48 -3.50 8.91
C GLY A 29 -23.81 -2.48 9.86
N LEU A 30 -23.16 -2.98 10.91
CA LEU A 30 -22.41 -2.14 11.84
C LEU A 30 -21.26 -1.39 11.15
N ALA A 31 -20.50 -2.09 10.29
CA ALA A 31 -19.40 -1.48 9.55
C ALA A 31 -19.89 -0.37 8.60
N GLN A 32 -21.00 -0.58 7.91
CA GLN A 32 -21.59 0.43 7.02
C GLN A 32 -22.11 1.66 7.78
N VAL A 33 -22.64 1.48 8.99
CA VAL A 33 -23.15 2.60 9.79
C VAL A 33 -22.01 3.37 10.48
N LEU A 34 -21.04 2.65 11.08
CA LEU A 34 -20.01 3.26 11.91
C LEU A 34 -18.75 3.65 11.13
N PHE A 35 -18.45 2.95 10.03
CA PHE A 35 -17.18 3.08 9.28
C PHE A 35 -17.39 3.03 7.76
N HIS A 36 -18.40 3.75 7.25
CA HIS A 36 -18.83 3.69 5.85
C HIS A 36 -17.68 3.77 4.85
N ASP A 37 -16.79 4.78 4.98
CA ASP A 37 -15.62 4.95 4.09
C ASP A 37 -14.70 3.73 4.11
N LYS A 38 -14.36 3.23 5.30
CA LYS A 38 -13.50 2.04 5.46
C LYS A 38 -14.16 0.77 4.93
N ALA A 39 -15.46 0.60 5.19
CA ALA A 39 -16.22 -0.56 4.72
C ALA A 39 -16.35 -0.62 3.20
N ASN A 40 -16.23 0.53 2.50
CA ASN A 40 -16.29 0.63 1.05
C ASN A 40 -14.91 0.80 0.39
N GLY A 41 -13.82 0.47 1.10
CA GLY A 41 -12.47 0.38 0.54
C GLY A 41 -11.74 1.71 0.36
N GLN A 42 -12.18 2.78 1.03
CA GLN A 42 -11.51 4.09 1.03
C GLN A 42 -11.14 4.58 -0.38
N LEU A 43 -12.10 4.53 -1.28
CA LEU A 43 -11.94 4.93 -2.68
C LEU A 43 -11.66 6.43 -2.78
N ARG A 44 -10.75 6.80 -3.66
CA ARG A 44 -10.36 8.20 -3.92
C ARG A 44 -10.82 8.63 -5.30
N GLU A 45 -11.52 9.75 -5.33
CA GLU A 45 -12.01 10.36 -6.56
C GLU A 45 -11.40 11.76 -6.74
N VAL A 46 -10.99 12.04 -7.97
CA VAL A 46 -10.51 13.37 -8.39
C VAL A 46 -11.34 13.82 -9.59
N ASN A 47 -11.99 14.95 -9.49
CA ASN A 47 -12.86 15.51 -10.55
C ASN A 47 -13.95 14.53 -11.02
N GLY A 48 -14.55 13.76 -10.10
CA GLY A 48 -15.60 12.77 -10.40
C GLY A 48 -15.09 11.48 -11.06
N ARG A 49 -13.77 11.29 -11.13
CA ARG A 49 -13.14 10.08 -11.64
C ARG A 49 -12.47 9.31 -10.52
N LEU A 50 -12.77 8.03 -10.41
CA LEU A 50 -12.08 7.13 -9.47
C LEU A 50 -10.61 7.00 -9.89
N VAL A 51 -9.69 7.36 -8.98
CA VAL A 51 -8.24 7.32 -9.22
C VAL A 51 -7.55 6.20 -8.45
N GLY A 52 -8.19 5.62 -7.43
CA GLY A 52 -7.66 4.50 -6.69
C GLY A 52 -8.28 4.30 -5.32
N SER A 53 -7.63 3.48 -4.50
CA SER A 53 -8.00 3.22 -3.12
C SER A 53 -6.83 3.56 -2.20
N ARG A 54 -7.12 4.19 -1.07
CA ARG A 54 -6.11 4.54 -0.07
C ARG A 54 -5.41 3.33 0.55
N ILE A 55 -6.09 2.18 0.56
CA ILE A 55 -5.60 0.96 1.20
C ILE A 55 -4.96 -0.03 0.23
N ILE A 56 -4.89 0.30 -1.06
CA ILE A 56 -4.29 -0.56 -2.10
C ILE A 56 -3.21 0.23 -2.84
N GLY A 57 -1.99 -0.29 -2.84
CA GLY A 57 -0.88 0.26 -3.60
C GLY A 57 -1.11 0.26 -5.09
N GLN A 58 -0.53 1.24 -5.77
CA GLN A 58 -0.67 1.45 -7.21
C GLN A 58 0.69 1.67 -7.86
N PRO A 59 0.86 1.31 -9.13
CA PRO A 59 2.09 1.57 -9.87
C PRO A 59 2.20 3.06 -10.23
N PHE A 60 3.28 3.68 -9.83
CA PHE A 60 3.71 4.98 -10.32
C PHE A 60 5.07 4.80 -10.98
N SER A 61 5.17 5.05 -12.28
CA SER A 61 6.40 4.82 -13.08
C SER A 61 7.08 6.10 -13.55
N SER A 62 6.39 7.24 -13.56
CA SER A 62 6.96 8.50 -13.99
C SER A 62 7.93 9.08 -12.94
N ALA A 63 9.05 9.63 -13.38
CA ALA A 63 10.02 10.31 -12.52
C ALA A 63 9.42 11.46 -11.70
N ALA A 64 8.28 12.02 -12.14
CA ALA A 64 7.58 13.12 -11.49
C ALA A 64 6.73 12.69 -10.28
N TYR A 65 6.66 11.40 -9.95
CA TYR A 65 5.90 10.86 -8.83
C TYR A 65 6.77 10.10 -7.84
N PHE A 66 6.31 10.04 -6.60
CA PHE A 66 6.86 9.09 -5.63
C PHE A 66 6.42 7.68 -6.01
N HIS A 67 7.36 6.76 -6.03
CA HIS A 67 7.12 5.36 -6.35
C HIS A 67 6.85 4.56 -5.08
N SER A 68 5.96 3.60 -5.18
CA SER A 68 5.69 2.59 -4.15
C SER A 68 6.79 1.51 -4.12
N ARG A 69 6.67 0.56 -3.20
CA ARG A 69 7.55 -0.62 -3.10
C ARG A 69 7.44 -1.49 -4.36
N PRO A 70 8.44 -2.32 -4.68
CA PRO A 70 8.28 -3.35 -5.71
C PRO A 70 7.08 -4.26 -5.41
N SER A 71 6.29 -4.60 -6.42
CA SER A 71 5.11 -5.45 -6.28
C SER A 71 5.32 -6.82 -6.92
N ALA A 72 4.85 -7.87 -6.20
CA ALA A 72 4.77 -9.23 -6.72
C ALA A 72 3.31 -9.66 -6.95
N ALA A 73 2.34 -8.75 -6.85
CA ALA A 73 0.93 -9.01 -7.11
C ALA A 73 0.68 -9.11 -8.62
N GLY A 74 0.53 -10.33 -9.12
CA GLY A 74 0.36 -10.61 -10.55
C GLY A 74 1.49 -10.03 -11.42
N TYR A 75 1.15 -9.21 -12.39
CA TYR A 75 2.11 -8.49 -13.25
C TYR A 75 2.61 -7.18 -12.64
N GLY A 76 2.42 -7.00 -11.34
CA GLY A 76 2.71 -5.80 -10.58
C GLY A 76 1.45 -5.00 -10.25
N TYR A 77 1.14 -4.87 -8.96
CA TYR A 77 -0.03 -4.12 -8.45
C TYR A 77 -1.39 -4.58 -8.98
N GLN A 78 -1.51 -5.85 -9.36
CA GLN A 78 -2.78 -6.43 -9.77
C GLN A 78 -3.66 -6.67 -8.53
N ALA A 79 -4.69 -5.84 -8.33
CA ALA A 79 -5.47 -5.78 -7.09
C ALA A 79 -6.28 -7.06 -6.79
N ASP A 80 -6.66 -7.81 -7.81
CA ASP A 80 -7.38 -9.09 -7.72
C ASP A 80 -6.44 -10.30 -7.59
N ASN A 81 -5.11 -10.07 -7.60
CA ASN A 81 -4.10 -11.12 -7.48
C ASN A 81 -3.02 -10.74 -6.44
N SER A 82 -3.46 -10.47 -5.21
CA SER A 82 -2.57 -10.14 -4.08
C SER A 82 -1.64 -11.30 -3.77
N ASN A 83 -0.31 -11.06 -3.85
CA ASN A 83 0.71 -12.07 -3.63
C ASN A 83 2.05 -11.44 -3.26
N GLY A 84 2.82 -12.13 -2.42
CA GLY A 84 4.24 -11.83 -2.18
C GLY A 84 5.14 -12.57 -3.17
N SER A 85 6.42 -12.25 -3.19
CA SER A 85 7.38 -12.92 -4.08
C SER A 85 7.56 -14.41 -3.78
N GLN A 86 7.28 -14.84 -2.55
CA GLN A 86 7.46 -16.20 -2.03
C GLN A 86 8.87 -16.77 -2.23
N LEU A 87 9.86 -15.91 -2.49
CA LEU A 87 11.24 -16.26 -2.69
C LEU A 87 11.97 -16.26 -1.34
N GLY A 88 12.66 -17.36 -1.03
CA GLY A 88 13.50 -17.46 0.15
C GLY A 88 14.79 -16.62 0.05
N PRO A 89 15.44 -16.32 1.19
CA PRO A 89 16.62 -15.45 1.23
C PRO A 89 17.84 -15.97 0.45
N THR A 90 17.88 -17.26 0.18
CA THR A 90 18.94 -17.90 -0.63
C THR A 90 18.61 -18.05 -2.11
N ASN A 91 17.43 -17.61 -2.53
CA ASN A 91 17.00 -17.71 -3.92
C ASN A 91 17.75 -16.69 -4.80
N HIS A 92 18.41 -17.17 -5.83
CA HIS A 92 19.21 -16.33 -6.75
C HIS A 92 18.36 -15.27 -7.45
N GLN A 93 17.12 -15.57 -7.85
CA GLN A 93 16.22 -14.59 -8.49
C GLN A 93 15.94 -13.40 -7.56
N LEU A 94 15.73 -13.65 -6.26
CA LEU A 94 15.53 -12.58 -5.28
C LEU A 94 16.81 -11.75 -5.14
N ILE A 95 17.96 -12.41 -4.98
CA ILE A 95 19.25 -11.75 -4.79
C ILE A 95 19.61 -10.88 -6.00
N ASP A 96 19.44 -11.40 -7.21
CA ASP A 96 19.79 -10.70 -8.44
C ASP A 96 18.86 -9.51 -8.69
N ARG A 97 17.55 -9.68 -8.46
CA ARG A 97 16.57 -8.59 -8.53
C ARG A 97 16.91 -7.48 -7.54
N VAL A 98 17.10 -7.81 -6.26
CA VAL A 98 17.41 -6.81 -5.23
C VAL A 98 18.72 -6.08 -5.53
N LYS A 99 19.75 -6.79 -6.03
CA LYS A 99 21.02 -6.16 -6.45
C LYS A 99 20.82 -5.19 -7.62
N ALA A 100 20.02 -5.58 -8.63
CA ALA A 100 19.75 -4.74 -9.78
C ALA A 100 18.96 -3.49 -9.38
N ASP A 101 17.88 -3.65 -8.58
CA ASP A 101 17.06 -2.55 -8.06
C ASP A 101 17.91 -1.58 -7.20
N ALA A 102 18.73 -2.13 -6.30
CA ALA A 102 19.61 -1.32 -5.46
C ALA A 102 20.66 -0.55 -6.27
N ALA A 103 21.26 -1.16 -7.31
CA ALA A 103 22.21 -0.50 -8.17
C ALA A 103 21.57 0.65 -8.97
N ALA A 104 20.36 0.44 -9.48
CA ALA A 104 19.62 1.46 -10.21
C ALA A 104 19.27 2.66 -9.30
N LEU A 105 18.75 2.39 -8.09
CA LEU A 105 18.44 3.44 -7.12
C LEU A 105 19.68 4.16 -6.60
N GLN A 106 20.79 3.44 -6.38
CA GLN A 106 22.05 4.06 -5.96
C GLN A 106 22.62 4.97 -7.05
N ALA A 107 22.41 4.65 -8.34
CA ALA A 107 22.80 5.53 -9.44
C ALA A 107 21.90 6.79 -9.51
N GLU A 108 20.63 6.69 -9.12
CA GLU A 108 19.69 7.81 -9.04
C GLU A 108 20.04 8.79 -7.91
N ASN A 109 20.44 8.27 -6.73
CA ASN A 109 20.82 9.06 -5.55
C ASN A 109 22.12 8.52 -4.92
N PRO A 110 23.31 8.84 -5.46
CA PRO A 110 24.58 8.21 -5.07
C PRO A 110 25.01 8.46 -3.63
N ASN A 111 24.58 9.55 -3.03
CA ASN A 111 25.05 10.01 -1.72
C ASN A 111 24.16 9.54 -0.54
N THR A 112 23.08 8.81 -0.84
CA THR A 112 22.12 8.39 0.17
C THR A 112 21.98 6.85 0.14
N PRO A 113 22.04 6.17 1.29
CA PRO A 113 21.79 4.72 1.34
C PRO A 113 20.39 4.39 0.80
N VAL A 114 20.30 3.33 0.00
CA VAL A 114 19.02 2.87 -0.57
C VAL A 114 18.14 2.28 0.54
N PRO A 115 16.94 2.83 0.78
CA PRO A 115 16.00 2.28 1.74
C PRO A 115 15.52 0.88 1.34
N VAL A 116 15.39 -0.01 2.33
CA VAL A 116 15.06 -1.43 2.11
C VAL A 116 13.70 -1.64 1.45
N ASP A 117 12.74 -0.80 1.75
CA ASP A 117 11.38 -0.89 1.19
C ASP A 117 11.29 -0.48 -0.29
N LEU A 118 12.29 0.20 -0.84
CA LEU A 118 12.37 0.46 -2.28
C LEU A 118 12.91 -0.72 -3.10
N VAL A 119 13.48 -1.74 -2.45
CA VAL A 119 14.04 -2.93 -3.10
C VAL A 119 13.36 -4.25 -2.67
N THR A 120 12.46 -4.19 -1.69
CA THR A 120 11.76 -5.37 -1.17
C THR A 120 10.27 -5.31 -1.43
N THR A 121 9.68 -6.44 -1.83
CA THR A 121 8.23 -6.58 -1.97
C THR A 121 7.56 -6.68 -0.61
N SER A 122 6.31 -6.23 -0.52
CA SER A 122 5.44 -6.55 0.63
C SER A 122 4.88 -7.97 0.51
N ALA A 123 4.32 -8.49 1.63
CA ALA A 123 3.67 -9.80 1.63
C ALA A 123 2.43 -9.85 0.75
N SER A 124 1.69 -8.74 0.65
CA SER A 124 0.51 -8.62 -0.23
C SER A 124 0.85 -8.25 -1.68
N GLY A 125 2.04 -7.65 -1.90
CA GLY A 125 2.37 -6.99 -3.17
C GLY A 125 1.54 -5.73 -3.46
N LEU A 126 0.65 -5.31 -2.54
CA LEU A 126 -0.29 -4.20 -2.71
C LEU A 126 -0.17 -3.16 -1.57
N ASP A 127 0.96 -3.11 -0.89
CA ASP A 127 1.22 -2.15 0.17
C ASP A 127 1.18 -0.70 -0.38
N PRO A 128 0.25 0.15 0.08
CA PRO A 128 0.14 1.52 -0.38
C PRO A 128 1.15 2.47 0.27
N GLU A 129 1.94 1.98 1.22
CA GLU A 129 2.76 2.80 2.09
C GLU A 129 4.25 2.52 1.89
N ILE A 130 5.06 3.57 2.11
CA ILE A 130 6.52 3.51 2.18
C ILE A 130 7.00 4.19 3.45
N THR A 131 8.24 3.91 3.87
CA THR A 131 8.85 4.60 5.00
C THR A 131 9.13 6.08 4.68
N PRO A 132 9.18 6.97 5.68
CA PRO A 132 9.63 8.34 5.47
C PRO A 132 11.05 8.42 4.86
N ALA A 133 11.91 7.46 5.16
CA ALA A 133 13.24 7.35 4.56
C ALA A 133 13.17 7.09 3.05
N ALA A 134 12.27 6.16 2.62
CA ALA A 134 12.03 5.88 1.21
C ALA A 134 11.41 7.06 0.46
N ALA A 135 10.52 7.81 1.10
CA ALA A 135 9.97 9.04 0.53
C ALA A 135 11.08 10.11 0.40
N ALA A 136 11.87 10.35 1.46
CA ALA A 136 12.97 11.31 1.45
C ALA A 136 14.04 10.98 0.38
N PHE A 137 14.36 9.70 0.20
CA PHE A 137 15.30 9.23 -0.82
C PHE A 137 14.89 9.66 -2.23
N GLN A 138 13.60 9.72 -2.53
CA GLN A 138 13.05 10.04 -3.84
C GLN A 138 12.89 11.54 -4.11
N ILE A 139 13.02 12.40 -3.08
CA ILE A 139 12.83 13.85 -3.19
C ILE A 139 13.68 14.48 -4.31
N PRO A 140 15.00 14.23 -4.43
CA PRO A 140 15.82 14.87 -5.47
C PRO A 140 15.32 14.58 -6.89
N ARG A 141 14.91 13.33 -7.16
CA ARG A 141 14.36 12.93 -8.45
C ARG A 141 13.05 13.66 -8.77
N VAL A 142 12.10 13.64 -7.82
CA VAL A 142 10.78 14.26 -7.99
C VAL A 142 10.92 15.78 -8.10
N ALA A 143 11.78 16.41 -7.29
CA ALA A 143 12.08 17.83 -7.32
C ALA A 143 12.58 18.26 -8.71
N LYS A 144 13.58 17.55 -9.22
CA LYS A 144 14.14 17.79 -10.56
C LYS A 144 13.10 17.61 -11.66
N ALA A 145 12.29 16.55 -11.60
CA ALA A 145 11.30 16.24 -12.64
C ALA A 145 10.14 17.24 -12.68
N ARG A 146 9.82 17.88 -11.55
CA ARG A 146 8.73 18.87 -11.46
C ARG A 146 9.19 20.32 -11.41
N GLY A 147 10.49 20.58 -11.29
CA GLY A 147 11.03 21.93 -11.12
C GLY A 147 10.65 22.57 -9.79
N ILE A 148 10.52 21.77 -8.72
CA ILE A 148 10.15 22.17 -7.37
C ILE A 148 11.39 22.10 -6.48
N ARG A 149 11.46 22.93 -5.45
CA ARG A 149 12.56 22.89 -4.49
C ARG A 149 12.43 21.68 -3.56
N GLU A 150 13.54 21.06 -3.21
CA GLU A 150 13.56 19.87 -2.34
C GLU A 150 13.02 20.13 -0.94
N ASP A 151 13.20 21.35 -0.40
CA ASP A 151 12.68 21.72 0.90
C ASP A 151 11.14 21.81 0.94
N GLU A 152 10.51 22.16 -0.18
CA GLU A 152 9.04 22.14 -0.32
C GLU A 152 8.51 20.71 -0.34
N LEU A 153 9.18 19.82 -1.09
CA LEU A 153 8.82 18.40 -1.09
C LEU A 153 9.09 17.74 0.25
N SER A 154 10.16 18.09 0.94
CA SER A 154 10.45 17.58 2.29
C SER A 154 9.34 17.94 3.27
N ARG A 155 8.82 19.17 3.20
CA ARG A 155 7.66 19.59 4.01
C ARG A 155 6.38 18.85 3.62
N LEU A 156 6.17 18.57 2.33
CA LEU A 156 5.04 17.78 1.86
C LEU A 156 5.10 16.34 2.42
N VAL A 157 6.24 15.68 2.28
CA VAL A 157 6.47 14.34 2.86
C VAL A 157 6.26 14.33 4.38
N ALA A 158 6.76 15.34 5.09
CA ALA A 158 6.59 15.45 6.53
C ALA A 158 5.09 15.55 6.93
N ARG A 159 4.28 16.32 6.20
CA ARG A 159 2.83 16.42 6.43
C ARG A 159 2.09 15.09 6.18
N HIS A 160 2.54 14.31 5.20
CA HIS A 160 1.97 13.00 4.87
C HIS A 160 2.53 11.85 5.73
N THR A 161 3.53 12.12 6.57
CA THR A 161 4.09 11.11 7.47
C THR A 161 3.14 10.86 8.63
N GLN A 162 2.57 9.65 8.65
CA GLN A 162 1.77 9.16 9.77
C GLN A 162 2.70 8.50 10.80
N GLY A 163 2.62 8.94 12.05
CA GLY A 163 3.37 8.35 13.15
C GLY A 163 2.81 6.98 13.58
N ARG A 164 3.44 6.40 14.61
CA ARG A 164 3.00 5.16 15.25
C ARG A 164 1.62 5.35 15.90
N GLN A 165 0.77 4.34 15.82
CA GLN A 165 -0.51 4.33 16.51
C GLN A 165 -0.27 4.34 18.03
N PHE A 166 -0.94 5.26 18.72
CA PHE A 166 -0.75 5.49 20.19
C PHE A 166 0.71 5.75 20.59
N GLY A 167 1.59 6.12 19.65
CA GLY A 167 3.02 6.31 19.89
C GLY A 167 3.85 5.02 20.03
N LEU A 168 3.22 3.86 20.00
CA LEU A 168 3.85 2.56 20.30
C LEU A 168 3.74 1.56 19.14
N LEU A 169 2.57 1.47 18.48
CA LEU A 169 2.26 0.42 17.52
C LEU A 169 2.59 0.83 16.09
N GLY A 170 3.21 -0.08 15.34
CA GLY A 170 3.60 0.11 13.95
C GLY A 170 4.83 1.00 13.78
N GLU A 171 5.10 1.36 12.54
CA GLU A 171 6.21 2.25 12.15
C GLU A 171 5.66 3.50 11.46
N PRO A 172 6.43 4.63 11.46
CA PRO A 172 6.08 5.80 10.67
C PRO A 172 6.00 5.45 9.18
N ARG A 173 4.98 5.95 8.50
CA ARG A 173 4.69 5.59 7.11
C ARG A 173 4.10 6.75 6.31
N VAL A 174 4.24 6.68 5.00
CA VAL A 174 3.72 7.65 4.03
C VAL A 174 2.90 6.92 3.00
N ASN A 175 1.64 7.30 2.82
CA ASN A 175 0.79 6.76 1.76
C ASN A 175 1.15 7.41 0.42
N VAL A 176 1.59 6.61 -0.54
CA VAL A 176 2.11 7.09 -1.82
C VAL A 176 1.03 7.73 -2.69
N LEU A 177 -0.19 7.14 -2.71
CA LEU A 177 -1.30 7.70 -3.48
C LEU A 177 -1.69 9.08 -2.96
N GLU A 178 -1.91 9.22 -1.65
CA GLU A 178 -2.29 10.51 -1.04
C GLU A 178 -1.20 11.57 -1.24
N LEU A 179 0.07 11.19 -1.08
CA LEU A 179 1.20 12.09 -1.33
C LEU A 179 1.23 12.58 -2.78
N ASN A 180 1.08 11.68 -3.75
CA ASN A 180 1.08 12.02 -5.17
C ASN A 180 -0.16 12.84 -5.57
N LEU A 181 -1.33 12.60 -5.00
CA LEU A 181 -2.53 13.41 -5.24
C LEU A 181 -2.38 14.84 -4.71
N GLU A 182 -1.82 15.02 -3.50
CA GLU A 182 -1.55 16.36 -2.99
C GLU A 182 -0.45 17.06 -3.82
N LEU A 183 0.59 16.32 -4.24
CA LEU A 183 1.62 16.83 -5.12
C LEU A 183 1.03 17.36 -6.44
N ASP A 184 0.07 16.65 -7.05
CA ASP A 184 -0.62 17.11 -8.27
C ASP A 184 -1.55 18.30 -8.03
N SER A 185 -2.12 18.41 -6.85
CA SER A 185 -2.99 19.54 -6.50
C SER A 185 -2.22 20.83 -6.31
N LEU A 186 -1.02 20.75 -5.75
CA LEU A 186 -0.15 21.90 -5.46
C LEU A 186 0.76 22.27 -6.64
N TYR A 187 1.26 21.26 -7.33
CA TYR A 187 2.30 21.41 -8.35
C TYR A 187 1.97 20.54 -9.57
N ARG A 188 1.28 21.12 -10.56
CA ARG A 188 0.95 20.38 -11.79
C ARG A 188 2.24 19.97 -12.52
N PRO A 189 2.32 18.73 -13.04
CA PRO A 189 3.48 18.32 -13.83
C PRO A 189 3.64 19.27 -15.04
N VAL A 190 4.85 19.68 -15.29
CA VAL A 190 5.20 20.41 -16.53
C VAL A 190 4.93 19.46 -17.70
N LYS A 191 4.11 19.88 -18.66
CA LYS A 191 3.77 19.09 -19.85
C LYS A 191 4.98 18.96 -20.77
#